data_b33411adebc7b312e024a64b5d2135fd
#
_entry.id   b33411adebc7b312e024a64b5d2135fd
#
_cell.length_a   1.000
_cell.length_b   1.000
_cell.length_c   1.000
_cell.angle_alpha   90.00
_cell.angle_beta   90.00
_cell.angle_gamma   90.00
#
_symmetry.space_group_name_H-M   'P 1'
#
loop_
_entity.id
_entity.type
_entity.pdbx_description
1 polymer ?
#
loop_
_entity_poly.entity_id
_entity_poly.type
_entity_poly.pdbx_seq_one_letter_code
_entity_poly.pdbx_strand_id
1 'polypeptide(L)'
;MTFKLTSLALTLALGAFTSPAFAEPHKQVLAASEQYKAEALKLLEKLVNIDFGSGYEPGLGQVRDIAVDELKKLGFSIELVPNTPDKSSHVIATLKGSGKAKILLMAHMDTVFKEGSAAERPFHIKDGRAYGPGVMDDKGGIVAGIYALKILKNLDFKDYAQITFLLDASEETGSDVATDLIKKTAKAHDVTLNLEPGRPADGLVVWRKGSATAVVEVKGKAAHAGVAPEQGRNAAMEAAHQILQLGKLGDEAKKTTINFTVIKAGDRTNVIPDQATAKADVRAAEPEEFDRIEKDLARVSQDKLIPDTEVTTSLQRGLPPMPQTKESDRLMAMAQGIYGEIGRKLTEEGSGGAADASLSAGVGTPTLDGFGIVGGGIHTPEEYAEVESVTPRIYLLSRMIMELAKQ
;
A
#
# COMPACT_ATOMS: atom_id res chain seq x y z
N MET A 1 -42.88 59.74 -46.45
CA MET A 1 -42.66 58.41 -45.77
C MET A 1 -41.23 58.40 -45.29
N THR A 2 -41.06 58.66 -44.03
CA THR A 2 -39.72 58.74 -43.37
C THR A 2 -39.49 57.51 -42.54
N PHE A 3 -38.48 56.67 -42.91
CA PHE A 3 -38.11 55.50 -42.16
C PHE A 3 -37.12 55.91 -41.06
N LYS A 4 -37.45 55.63 -39.81
CA LYS A 4 -36.53 55.75 -38.66
C LYS A 4 -35.78 54.41 -38.51
N LEU A 5 -34.44 54.47 -38.64
CA LEU A 5 -33.57 53.38 -38.23
C LEU A 5 -33.34 53.44 -36.70
N THR A 6 -33.73 52.40 -36.02
CA THR A 6 -33.41 52.18 -34.59
C THR A 6 -32.13 51.35 -34.49
N SER A 7 -31.06 51.91 -33.99
CA SER A 7 -29.78 51.22 -33.71
C SER A 7 -29.92 50.40 -32.43
N LEU A 8 -29.76 49.09 -32.54
CA LEU A 8 -29.70 48.14 -31.41
C LEU A 8 -28.26 48.03 -30.98
N ALA A 9 -27.91 48.59 -29.82
CA ALA A 9 -26.59 48.45 -29.21
C ALA A 9 -26.51 47.06 -28.49
N LEU A 10 -25.66 46.17 -29.01
CA LEU A 10 -25.37 44.88 -28.41
C LEU A 10 -24.25 45.07 -27.36
N THR A 11 -24.60 45.05 -26.08
CA THR A 11 -23.65 45.06 -24.97
C THR A 11 -23.06 43.67 -24.77
N LEU A 12 -21.80 43.45 -25.18
CA LEU A 12 -21.04 42.25 -24.82
C LEU A 12 -20.64 42.36 -23.31
N ALA A 13 -21.29 41.52 -22.50
CA ALA A 13 -20.81 41.29 -21.13
C ALA A 13 -19.60 40.35 -21.21
N LEU A 14 -18.39 40.87 -21.01
CA LEU A 14 -17.22 40.04 -20.72
C LEU A 14 -17.42 39.43 -19.34
N GLY A 15 -17.83 38.19 -19.30
CA GLY A 15 -17.74 37.37 -18.11
C GLY A 15 -16.28 37.14 -17.75
N ALA A 16 -15.79 37.76 -16.70
CA ALA A 16 -14.50 37.47 -16.12
C ALA A 16 -14.57 36.03 -15.56
N PHE A 17 -13.96 35.07 -16.27
CA PHE A 17 -13.65 33.77 -15.70
C PHE A 17 -12.61 33.99 -14.60
N THR A 18 -13.06 34.09 -13.36
CA THR A 18 -12.17 33.98 -12.21
C THR A 18 -11.70 32.53 -12.14
N SER A 19 -10.49 32.25 -12.62
CA SER A 19 -9.80 31.00 -12.28
C SER A 19 -9.77 30.88 -10.75
N PRO A 20 -10.04 29.68 -10.19
CA PRO A 20 -9.90 29.50 -8.75
C PRO A 20 -8.47 29.90 -8.36
N ALA A 21 -8.35 30.94 -7.53
CA ALA A 21 -7.06 31.32 -6.97
C ALA A 21 -6.60 30.20 -6.05
N PHE A 22 -5.60 29.43 -6.45
CA PHE A 22 -4.90 28.52 -5.55
C PHE A 22 -4.29 29.34 -4.40
N ALA A 23 -4.31 28.77 -3.20
CA ALA A 23 -3.62 29.39 -2.07
C ALA A 23 -2.11 29.52 -2.40
N GLU A 24 -1.49 30.61 -1.93
CA GLU A 24 -0.05 30.82 -2.12
C GLU A 24 0.76 29.71 -1.44
N PRO A 25 1.85 29.23 -2.06
CA PRO A 25 2.69 28.19 -1.48
C PRO A 25 3.32 28.65 -0.15
N HIS A 26 3.51 27.71 0.76
CA HIS A 26 4.29 27.98 1.97
C HIS A 26 5.76 28.10 1.60
N LYS A 27 6.23 29.34 1.37
CA LYS A 27 7.52 29.66 0.74
C LYS A 27 8.72 28.97 1.40
N GLN A 28 8.75 28.93 2.74
CA GLN A 28 9.87 28.30 3.46
C GLN A 28 9.89 26.77 3.29
N VAL A 29 8.73 26.11 3.30
CA VAL A 29 8.63 24.67 3.10
C VAL A 29 9.01 24.32 1.66
N LEU A 30 8.53 25.08 0.67
CA LEU A 30 8.85 24.83 -0.74
C LEU A 30 10.35 25.00 -1.01
N ALA A 31 10.93 26.13 -0.57
CA ALA A 31 12.36 26.37 -0.73
C ALA A 31 13.23 25.30 -0.06
N ALA A 32 12.82 24.83 1.15
CA ALA A 32 13.52 23.74 1.84
C ALA A 32 13.37 22.42 1.10
N SER A 33 12.18 22.12 0.55
CA SER A 33 11.95 20.88 -0.25
C SER A 33 12.83 20.86 -1.51
N GLU A 34 12.98 21.99 -2.17
CA GLU A 34 13.87 22.12 -3.33
C GLU A 34 15.35 21.99 -2.92
N GLN A 35 15.75 22.65 -1.84
CA GLN A 35 17.12 22.58 -1.32
C GLN A 35 17.53 21.16 -0.94
N TYR A 36 16.64 20.41 -0.32
CA TYR A 36 16.93 19.04 0.15
C TYR A 36 16.84 17.96 -0.91
N LYS A 37 16.35 18.24 -2.12
CA LYS A 37 16.19 17.24 -3.18
C LYS A 37 17.47 16.43 -3.45
N ALA A 38 18.61 17.11 -3.57
CA ALA A 38 19.88 16.44 -3.84
C ALA A 38 20.36 15.54 -2.69
N GLU A 39 20.14 15.97 -1.43
CA GLU A 39 20.47 15.17 -0.26
C GLU A 39 19.53 13.97 -0.11
N ALA A 40 18.24 14.16 -0.39
CA ALA A 40 17.24 13.09 -0.39
C ALA A 40 17.57 12.00 -1.41
N LEU A 41 17.97 12.39 -2.63
CA LEU A 41 18.41 11.43 -3.65
C LEU A 41 19.69 10.69 -3.25
N LYS A 42 20.64 11.34 -2.54
CA LYS A 42 21.82 10.65 -2.01
C LYS A 42 21.48 9.64 -0.91
N LEU A 43 20.52 9.96 -0.04
CA LEU A 43 20.05 9.00 0.95
C LEU A 43 19.33 7.85 0.28
N LEU A 44 18.50 8.12 -0.73
CA LEU A 44 17.83 7.10 -1.53
C LEU A 44 18.84 6.15 -2.21
N GLU A 45 19.87 6.71 -2.87
CA GLU A 45 20.96 5.95 -3.47
C GLU A 45 21.66 5.04 -2.45
N LYS A 46 21.94 5.55 -1.26
CA LYS A 46 22.56 4.78 -0.18
C LYS A 46 21.69 3.61 0.23
N LEU A 47 20.37 3.82 0.38
CA LEU A 47 19.43 2.76 0.75
C LEU A 47 19.23 1.76 -0.38
N VAL A 48 19.09 2.21 -1.62
CA VAL A 48 18.84 1.34 -2.79
C VAL A 48 20.00 0.38 -3.05
N ASN A 49 21.23 0.78 -2.77
CA ASN A 49 22.42 -0.05 -2.95
C ASN A 49 22.66 -1.07 -1.81
N ILE A 50 21.68 -1.27 -0.92
CA ILE A 50 21.68 -2.31 0.10
C ILE A 50 20.59 -3.33 -0.27
N ASP A 51 20.91 -4.63 -0.22
CA ASP A 51 19.90 -5.69 -0.32
C ASP A 51 19.14 -5.80 1.00
N PHE A 52 17.78 -5.81 0.96
CA PHE A 52 16.95 -5.92 2.14
C PHE A 52 15.57 -6.55 1.87
N GLY A 53 15.57 -7.66 1.13
CA GLY A 53 14.39 -8.50 1.01
C GLY A 53 13.86 -8.94 2.37
N SER A 54 12.55 -9.22 2.44
CA SER A 54 11.90 -9.70 3.66
C SER A 54 12.65 -10.90 4.24
N GLY A 55 12.95 -10.83 5.54
CA GLY A 55 13.70 -11.87 6.23
C GLY A 55 15.23 -11.84 6.04
N TYR A 56 15.78 -10.96 5.22
CA TYR A 56 17.23 -10.80 5.05
C TYR A 56 17.79 -9.82 6.08
N GLU A 57 17.99 -10.28 7.32
CA GLU A 57 18.41 -9.44 8.45
C GLU A 57 19.66 -8.60 8.20
N PRO A 58 20.75 -9.08 7.57
CA PRO A 58 21.93 -8.26 7.36
C PRO A 58 21.66 -6.96 6.59
N GLY A 59 20.76 -6.98 5.62
CA GLY A 59 20.38 -5.81 4.86
C GLY A 59 19.32 -4.96 5.57
N LEU A 60 18.27 -5.60 6.10
CA LEU A 60 17.26 -4.93 6.91
C LEU A 60 17.88 -4.19 8.09
N GLY A 61 18.87 -4.80 8.77
CA GLY A 61 19.63 -4.16 9.85
C GLY A 61 20.37 -2.92 9.39
N GLN A 62 21.01 -2.94 8.22
CA GLN A 62 21.70 -1.77 7.67
C GLN A 62 20.75 -0.63 7.32
N VAL A 63 19.63 -0.94 6.65
CA VAL A 63 18.59 0.07 6.29
C VAL A 63 18.00 0.67 7.56
N ARG A 64 17.62 -0.18 8.52
CA ARG A 64 17.13 0.24 9.84
C ARG A 64 18.12 1.21 10.51
N ASP A 65 19.39 0.85 10.60
CA ASP A 65 20.41 1.64 11.31
C ASP A 65 20.61 3.00 10.64
N ILE A 66 20.60 3.06 9.30
CA ILE A 66 20.67 4.32 8.57
C ILE A 66 19.44 5.21 8.88
N ALA A 67 18.23 4.64 8.81
CA ALA A 67 17.00 5.38 9.10
C ALA A 67 16.97 5.87 10.56
N VAL A 68 17.36 5.00 11.51
CA VAL A 68 17.45 5.32 12.92
C VAL A 68 18.45 6.46 13.18
N ASP A 69 19.60 6.46 12.53
CA ASP A 69 20.61 7.50 12.68
C ASP A 69 20.11 8.85 12.16
N GLU A 70 19.40 8.88 11.02
CA GLU A 70 18.78 10.11 10.51
C GLU A 70 17.68 10.62 11.47
N LEU A 71 16.82 9.74 11.99
CA LEU A 71 15.76 10.10 12.92
C LEU A 71 16.30 10.57 14.28
N LYS A 72 17.38 9.97 14.80
CA LYS A 72 18.07 10.45 16.02
C LYS A 72 18.63 11.85 15.83
N LYS A 73 19.23 12.17 14.67
CA LYS A 73 19.70 13.54 14.35
C LYS A 73 18.54 14.55 14.37
N LEU A 74 17.31 14.10 14.06
CA LEU A 74 16.12 14.94 14.14
C LEU A 74 15.56 15.08 15.57
N GLY A 75 16.06 14.30 16.53
CA GLY A 75 15.65 14.35 17.94
C GLY A 75 14.63 13.29 18.34
N PHE A 76 14.37 12.30 17.48
CA PHE A 76 13.47 11.21 17.80
C PHE A 76 14.08 10.26 18.86
N SER A 77 13.25 9.83 19.79
CA SER A 77 13.52 8.64 20.62
C SER A 77 13.19 7.39 19.81
N ILE A 78 14.02 6.36 19.94
CA ILE A 78 13.92 5.12 19.14
C ILE A 78 13.59 3.95 20.05
N GLU A 79 12.61 3.15 19.65
CA GLU A 79 12.31 1.82 20.18
C GLU A 79 12.45 0.82 19.04
N LEU A 80 13.20 -0.25 19.25
CA LEU A 80 13.31 -1.37 18.32
C LEU A 80 12.43 -2.51 18.83
N VAL A 81 11.50 -2.96 17.99
CA VAL A 81 10.60 -4.07 18.30
C VAL A 81 11.02 -5.27 17.47
N PRO A 82 11.38 -6.40 18.10
CA PRO A 82 11.81 -7.60 17.35
C PRO A 82 10.75 -8.09 16.38
N ASN A 83 11.16 -8.38 15.14
CA ASN A 83 10.39 -9.06 14.13
C ASN A 83 10.74 -10.55 14.15
N THR A 84 10.06 -11.34 14.96
CA THR A 84 10.30 -12.77 15.05
C THR A 84 9.53 -13.52 13.99
N PRO A 85 10.11 -14.57 13.34
CA PRO A 85 11.36 -15.26 13.72
C PRO A 85 12.63 -14.80 12.99
N ASP A 86 12.60 -13.83 12.10
CA ASP A 86 13.70 -13.50 11.18
C ASP A 86 14.84 -12.65 11.79
N LYS A 87 14.74 -12.30 13.08
CA LYS A 87 15.69 -11.50 13.86
C LYS A 87 15.85 -10.05 13.43
N SER A 88 15.12 -9.56 12.43
CA SER A 88 15.04 -8.15 12.10
C SER A 88 14.25 -7.37 13.18
N SER A 89 14.12 -6.09 13.04
CA SER A 89 13.35 -5.27 14.00
C SER A 89 12.59 -4.18 13.28
N HIS A 90 11.34 -4.00 13.69
CA HIS A 90 10.58 -2.80 13.39
C HIS A 90 11.13 -1.60 14.17
N VAL A 91 10.92 -0.40 13.69
CA VAL A 91 11.34 0.84 14.36
C VAL A 91 10.09 1.64 14.76
N ILE A 92 10.04 2.05 16.02
CA ILE A 92 9.12 3.11 16.49
C ILE A 92 9.98 4.31 16.86
N ALA A 93 9.94 5.33 16.02
CA ALA A 93 10.61 6.61 16.27
C ALA A 93 9.56 7.62 16.73
N THR A 94 9.77 8.24 17.90
CA THR A 94 8.81 9.17 18.50
C THR A 94 9.44 10.52 18.78
N LEU A 95 8.77 11.59 18.33
CA LEU A 95 9.11 12.98 18.62
C LEU A 95 7.95 13.66 19.34
N LYS A 96 8.24 14.30 20.46
CA LYS A 96 7.26 15.09 21.24
C LYS A 96 7.31 16.55 20.83
N GLY A 97 6.15 17.18 20.77
CA GLY A 97 5.96 18.61 20.54
C GLY A 97 5.16 19.27 21.67
N SER A 98 4.63 20.45 21.39
CA SER A 98 3.88 21.29 22.33
C SER A 98 2.40 21.45 22.00
N GLY A 99 1.95 20.94 20.82
CA GLY A 99 0.56 21.00 20.36
C GLY A 99 -0.31 19.84 20.87
N LYS A 100 -1.36 19.49 20.12
CA LYS A 100 -2.38 18.52 20.53
C LYS A 100 -2.41 17.26 19.66
N ALA A 101 -2.22 17.41 18.37
CA ALA A 101 -2.37 16.31 17.41
C ALA A 101 -1.28 15.24 17.54
N LYS A 102 -1.68 13.98 17.45
CA LYS A 102 -0.78 12.83 17.37
C LYS A 102 -0.83 12.25 15.97
N ILE A 103 0.27 12.35 15.25
CA ILE A 103 0.36 11.99 13.83
C ILE A 103 1.26 10.78 13.69
N LEU A 104 0.76 9.74 13.04
CA LEU A 104 1.53 8.54 12.69
C LEU A 104 1.96 8.61 11.22
N LEU A 105 3.25 8.48 10.98
CA LEU A 105 3.81 8.16 9.67
C LEU A 105 4.16 6.68 9.65
N MET A 106 3.86 5.98 8.56
CA MET A 106 4.24 4.57 8.38
C MET A 106 4.94 4.38 7.04
N ALA A 107 5.94 3.53 7.03
CA ALA A 107 6.64 3.03 5.85
C ALA A 107 7.18 1.64 6.16
N HIS A 108 7.57 0.88 5.14
CA HIS A 108 8.23 -0.40 5.38
C HIS A 108 9.67 -0.42 4.88
N MET A 109 10.49 -1.27 5.51
CA MET A 109 11.91 -1.38 5.21
C MET A 109 12.22 -2.52 4.27
N ASP A 110 11.40 -3.58 4.25
CA ASP A 110 11.63 -4.76 3.42
C ASP A 110 11.21 -4.56 1.97
N THR A 111 11.63 -5.47 1.10
CA THR A 111 11.24 -5.53 -0.32
C THR A 111 11.05 -6.98 -0.75
N VAL A 112 10.41 -7.19 -1.91
CA VAL A 112 10.28 -8.51 -2.57
C VAL A 112 11.59 -9.02 -3.16
N PHE A 113 12.63 -8.20 -3.23
CA PHE A 113 13.86 -8.55 -3.95
C PHE A 113 14.81 -9.37 -3.08
N LYS A 114 15.42 -10.39 -3.70
CA LYS A 114 16.38 -11.28 -3.05
C LYS A 114 17.76 -10.64 -2.88
N GLU A 115 18.59 -11.25 -2.04
CA GLU A 115 20.03 -10.94 -1.92
C GLU A 115 20.73 -10.95 -3.30
N GLY A 116 21.62 -9.99 -3.54
CA GLY A 116 22.33 -9.77 -4.79
C GLY A 116 21.63 -8.80 -5.74
N SER A 117 20.36 -8.49 -5.52
CA SER A 117 19.58 -7.62 -6.43
C SER A 117 20.12 -6.20 -6.52
N ALA A 118 20.65 -5.64 -5.43
CA ALA A 118 21.27 -4.31 -5.42
C ALA A 118 22.57 -4.27 -6.23
N ALA A 119 23.37 -5.36 -6.19
CA ALA A 119 24.58 -5.48 -6.99
C ALA A 119 24.27 -5.70 -8.50
N GLU A 120 23.22 -6.47 -8.82
CA GLU A 120 22.76 -6.70 -10.19
C GLU A 120 22.18 -5.44 -10.83
N ARG A 121 21.48 -4.62 -10.04
CA ARG A 121 20.74 -3.42 -10.47
C ARG A 121 21.00 -2.24 -9.54
N PRO A 122 22.26 -1.72 -9.49
CA PRO A 122 22.61 -0.63 -8.60
C PRO A 122 21.83 0.64 -8.94
N PHE A 123 21.66 1.49 -7.94
CA PHE A 123 21.02 2.78 -8.13
C PHE A 123 21.66 3.55 -9.28
N HIS A 124 20.84 4.05 -10.19
CA HIS A 124 21.25 4.98 -11.23
C HIS A 124 20.08 5.88 -11.65
N ILE A 125 20.42 7.06 -12.16
CA ILE A 125 19.44 7.99 -12.71
C ILE A 125 19.61 8.03 -14.23
N LYS A 126 18.49 7.83 -14.94
CA LYS A 126 18.42 7.94 -16.39
C LYS A 126 17.09 8.57 -16.81
N ASP A 127 17.13 9.53 -17.72
CA ASP A 127 15.95 10.17 -18.31
C ASP A 127 14.94 10.71 -17.25
N GLY A 128 15.44 11.27 -16.14
CA GLY A 128 14.61 11.80 -15.06
C GLY A 128 14.05 10.77 -14.10
N ARG A 129 14.42 9.49 -14.24
CA ARG A 129 14.01 8.37 -13.39
C ARG A 129 15.20 7.81 -12.61
N ALA A 130 14.98 7.53 -11.37
CA ALA A 130 15.90 6.77 -10.52
C ALA A 130 15.47 5.30 -10.52
N TYR A 131 16.39 4.39 -10.75
CA TYR A 131 16.19 2.95 -10.85
C TYR A 131 16.94 2.23 -9.73
N GLY A 132 16.45 1.06 -9.36
CA GLY A 132 17.07 0.12 -8.43
C GLY A 132 16.03 -0.57 -7.54
N PRO A 133 16.38 -1.67 -6.86
CA PRO A 133 15.43 -2.46 -6.08
C PRO A 133 14.86 -1.66 -4.91
N GLY A 134 13.53 -1.59 -4.81
CA GLY A 134 12.85 -0.85 -3.76
C GLY A 134 13.05 0.66 -3.82
N VAL A 135 13.45 1.22 -4.99
CA VAL A 135 13.70 2.66 -5.12
C VAL A 135 12.46 3.48 -4.84
N MET A 136 11.31 2.92 -5.09
CA MET A 136 10.00 3.51 -4.85
C MET A 136 9.31 2.82 -3.69
N ASP A 137 9.36 1.49 -3.63
CA ASP A 137 8.65 0.62 -2.71
C ASP A 137 9.61 -0.06 -1.71
N ASP A 138 9.80 0.45 -0.46
CA ASP A 138 9.28 1.73 0.04
C ASP A 138 10.43 2.63 0.58
N LYS A 139 11.66 2.49 -0.01
CA LYS A 139 12.81 3.38 0.31
C LYS A 139 12.49 4.83 0.00
N GLY A 140 11.72 5.06 -1.08
CA GLY A 140 11.25 6.38 -1.46
C GLY A 140 10.36 7.02 -0.41
N GLY A 141 9.46 6.25 0.21
CA GLY A 141 8.62 6.68 1.32
C GLY A 141 9.43 7.01 2.58
N ILE A 142 10.37 6.12 2.96
CA ILE A 142 11.27 6.37 4.09
C ILE A 142 12.02 7.71 3.91
N VAL A 143 12.59 7.94 2.72
CA VAL A 143 13.32 9.17 2.41
C VAL A 143 12.41 10.40 2.44
N ALA A 144 11.22 10.32 1.84
CA ALA A 144 10.24 11.41 1.87
C ALA A 144 9.85 11.78 3.31
N GLY A 145 9.61 10.77 4.16
CA GLY A 145 9.31 10.95 5.59
C GLY A 145 10.43 11.65 6.35
N ILE A 146 11.66 11.16 6.22
CA ILE A 146 12.84 11.75 6.90
C ILE A 146 13.03 13.22 6.50
N TYR A 147 12.93 13.55 5.20
CA TYR A 147 13.17 14.91 4.74
C TYR A 147 12.00 15.86 5.06
N ALA A 148 10.76 15.37 5.08
CA ALA A 148 9.64 16.15 5.59
C ALA A 148 9.85 16.53 7.07
N LEU A 149 10.26 15.58 7.90
CA LEU A 149 10.56 15.81 9.31
C LEU A 149 11.77 16.73 9.51
N LYS A 150 12.78 16.65 8.63
CA LYS A 150 13.94 17.55 8.63
C LYS A 150 13.53 19.02 8.35
N ILE A 151 12.59 19.22 7.44
CA ILE A 151 12.02 20.55 7.17
C ILE A 151 11.31 21.10 8.41
N LEU A 152 10.45 20.32 9.06
CA LEU A 152 9.75 20.73 10.27
C LEU A 152 10.72 21.12 11.38
N LYS A 153 11.78 20.33 11.59
CA LYS A 153 12.83 20.65 12.55
C LYS A 153 13.52 21.97 12.23
N ASN A 154 13.90 22.20 10.98
CA ASN A 154 14.58 23.44 10.58
C ASN A 154 13.71 24.69 10.70
N LEU A 155 12.39 24.52 10.60
CA LEU A 155 11.42 25.58 10.83
C LEU A 155 11.04 25.74 12.32
N ASP A 156 11.67 24.97 13.21
CA ASP A 156 11.33 24.88 14.64
C ASP A 156 9.83 24.61 14.90
N PHE A 157 9.18 23.90 13.95
CA PHE A 157 7.75 23.58 14.05
C PHE A 157 7.52 22.48 15.08
N LYS A 158 6.72 22.76 16.12
CA LYS A 158 6.46 21.87 17.27
C LYS A 158 5.00 21.84 17.68
N ASP A 159 4.07 22.35 16.87
CA ASP A 159 2.64 22.49 17.23
C ASP A 159 1.84 21.16 17.19
N TYR A 160 2.50 20.03 17.24
CA TYR A 160 1.92 18.69 17.42
C TYR A 160 2.18 18.21 18.87
N ALA A 161 1.36 17.28 19.37
CA ALA A 161 1.66 16.57 20.62
C ALA A 161 2.72 15.51 20.42
N GLN A 162 2.61 14.77 19.31
CA GLN A 162 3.50 13.67 18.97
C GLN A 162 3.51 13.42 17.47
N ILE A 163 4.69 13.18 16.92
CA ILE A 163 4.87 12.51 15.64
C ILE A 163 5.53 11.16 15.92
N THR A 164 4.95 10.09 15.41
CA THR A 164 5.56 8.76 15.41
C THR A 164 5.85 8.36 13.99
N PHE A 165 7.06 7.87 13.72
CA PHE A 165 7.39 7.22 12.46
C PHE A 165 7.64 5.74 12.72
N LEU A 166 6.72 4.90 12.28
CA LEU A 166 6.83 3.45 12.35
C LEU A 166 7.40 2.94 11.03
N LEU A 167 8.50 2.17 11.12
CA LEU A 167 9.10 1.48 9.97
C LEU A 167 8.91 -0.02 10.18
N ASP A 168 8.08 -0.63 9.36
CA ASP A 168 7.86 -2.08 9.35
C ASP A 168 9.00 -2.81 8.65
N ALA A 169 9.25 -4.06 9.02
CA ALA A 169 10.29 -4.92 8.46
C ALA A 169 9.72 -6.17 7.77
N SER A 170 8.40 -6.24 7.56
CA SER A 170 7.70 -7.45 7.09
C SER A 170 6.45 -7.19 6.25
N GLU A 171 6.29 -5.99 5.67
CA GLU A 171 5.11 -5.62 4.88
C GLU A 171 4.92 -6.55 3.69
N GLU A 172 5.97 -6.82 2.96
CA GLU A 172 5.96 -7.62 1.73
C GLU A 172 5.62 -9.10 1.95
N THR A 173 5.61 -9.54 3.20
CA THR A 173 5.15 -10.87 3.62
C THR A 173 3.81 -10.85 4.34
N GLY A 174 3.12 -9.69 4.38
CA GLY A 174 1.76 -9.53 4.92
C GLY A 174 1.70 -9.02 6.35
N SER A 175 2.80 -8.52 6.92
CA SER A 175 2.87 -7.86 8.24
C SER A 175 2.33 -8.70 9.40
N ASP A 176 2.36 -10.04 9.29
CA ASP A 176 1.75 -10.92 10.31
C ASP A 176 2.29 -10.62 11.72
N VAL A 177 3.62 -10.42 11.84
CA VAL A 177 4.28 -10.11 13.11
C VAL A 177 4.05 -8.65 13.53
N ALA A 178 3.98 -7.74 12.55
CA ALA A 178 3.77 -6.30 12.79
C ALA A 178 2.30 -5.93 13.03
N THR A 179 1.35 -6.81 12.71
CA THR A 179 -0.09 -6.52 12.75
C THR A 179 -0.55 -5.89 14.08
N ASP A 180 -0.20 -6.50 15.21
CA ASP A 180 -0.61 -5.99 16.53
C ASP A 180 0.12 -4.70 16.89
N LEU A 181 1.38 -4.56 16.48
CA LEU A 181 2.20 -3.35 16.66
C LEU A 181 1.59 -2.18 15.90
N ILE A 182 1.28 -2.36 14.61
CA ILE A 182 0.67 -1.35 13.75
C ILE A 182 -0.70 -0.93 14.31
N LYS A 183 -1.58 -1.90 14.58
CA LYS A 183 -2.91 -1.64 15.16
C LYS A 183 -2.85 -0.87 16.48
N LYS A 184 -1.97 -1.28 17.39
CA LYS A 184 -1.76 -0.62 18.68
C LYS A 184 -1.27 0.81 18.52
N THR A 185 -0.27 0.99 17.64
CA THR A 185 0.32 2.30 17.37
C THR A 185 -0.69 3.22 16.70
N ALA A 186 -1.37 2.76 15.63
CA ALA A 186 -2.38 3.54 14.94
C ALA A 186 -3.52 3.99 15.87
N LYS A 187 -4.03 3.08 16.71
CA LYS A 187 -5.11 3.39 17.67
C LYS A 187 -4.73 4.47 18.72
N ALA A 188 -3.44 4.68 18.92
CA ALA A 188 -2.93 5.71 19.85
C ALA A 188 -2.70 7.08 19.17
N HIS A 189 -3.03 7.21 17.88
CA HIS A 189 -2.84 8.41 17.07
C HIS A 189 -4.17 8.90 16.48
N ASP A 190 -4.22 10.17 16.13
CA ASP A 190 -5.42 10.82 15.59
C ASP A 190 -5.55 10.61 14.08
N VAL A 191 -4.42 10.38 13.41
CA VAL A 191 -4.34 10.21 11.95
C VAL A 191 -3.08 9.43 11.57
N THR A 192 -3.19 8.67 10.48
CA THR A 192 -2.07 7.97 9.85
C THR A 192 -1.85 8.46 8.41
N LEU A 193 -0.63 8.81 8.08
CA LEU A 193 -0.14 9.05 6.73
C LEU A 193 0.80 7.89 6.36
N ASN A 194 0.35 7.01 5.46
CA ASN A 194 1.15 5.87 5.02
C ASN A 194 1.97 6.26 3.80
N LEU A 195 3.27 5.95 3.82
CA LEU A 195 4.22 6.45 2.85
C LEU A 195 4.49 5.48 1.70
N GLU A 196 3.59 4.52 1.50
CA GLU A 196 3.58 3.70 0.28
C GLU A 196 3.79 4.55 -0.98
N PRO A 197 4.23 3.95 -2.08
CA PRO A 197 4.46 4.67 -3.33
C PRO A 197 3.28 5.53 -3.79
N GLY A 198 3.59 6.77 -4.17
CA GLY A 198 2.64 7.63 -4.86
C GLY A 198 2.20 7.03 -6.19
N ARG A 199 0.93 7.17 -6.54
CA ARG A 199 0.40 6.61 -7.78
C ARG A 199 0.79 7.42 -9.01
N PRO A 200 0.82 6.80 -10.21
CA PRO A 200 0.97 7.54 -11.46
C PRO A 200 0.03 8.77 -11.51
N ALA A 201 0.42 9.81 -12.23
CA ALA A 201 -0.30 11.10 -12.24
C ALA A 201 -0.42 11.79 -10.88
N ASP A 202 0.55 11.59 -9.99
CA ASP A 202 0.61 12.19 -8.66
C ASP A 202 -0.58 11.80 -7.75
N GLY A 203 -1.03 10.52 -7.78
CA GLY A 203 -2.16 10.04 -6.99
C GLY A 203 -1.83 9.72 -5.53
N LEU A 204 -2.85 9.87 -4.65
CA LEU A 204 -2.93 9.27 -3.31
C LEU A 204 -4.00 8.19 -3.28
N VAL A 205 -3.88 7.26 -2.35
CA VAL A 205 -4.76 6.10 -2.23
C VAL A 205 -5.77 6.32 -1.11
N VAL A 206 -7.06 6.34 -1.44
CA VAL A 206 -8.16 6.55 -0.51
C VAL A 206 -8.88 5.24 -0.13
N TRP A 207 -8.67 4.16 -0.89
CA TRP A 207 -9.16 2.82 -0.56
C TRP A 207 -8.22 1.74 -1.09
N ARG A 208 -8.14 0.61 -0.36
CA ARG A 208 -7.39 -0.59 -0.78
C ARG A 208 -8.27 -1.83 -0.63
N LYS A 209 -8.11 -2.81 -1.53
CA LYS A 209 -8.67 -4.14 -1.28
C LYS A 209 -7.87 -4.82 -0.17
N GLY A 210 -8.59 -5.55 0.68
CA GLY A 210 -8.00 -6.54 1.56
C GLY A 210 -7.68 -7.84 0.81
N SER A 211 -7.02 -8.77 1.49
CA SER A 211 -6.59 -10.04 0.95
C SER A 211 -7.09 -11.22 1.78
N ALA A 212 -7.32 -12.35 1.12
CA ALA A 212 -7.51 -13.65 1.75
C ALA A 212 -7.09 -14.77 0.79
N THR A 213 -6.85 -15.96 1.33
CA THR A 213 -6.64 -17.18 0.55
C THR A 213 -7.80 -18.12 0.76
N ALA A 214 -8.57 -18.41 -0.31
CA ALA A 214 -9.53 -19.51 -0.28
C ALA A 214 -8.79 -20.82 -0.53
N VAL A 215 -9.04 -21.80 0.33
CA VAL A 215 -8.45 -23.15 0.23
C VAL A 215 -9.57 -24.15 0.01
N VAL A 216 -9.40 -25.01 -0.96
CA VAL A 216 -10.29 -26.14 -1.27
C VAL A 216 -9.47 -27.42 -1.13
N GLU A 217 -9.89 -28.31 -0.26
CA GLU A 217 -9.28 -29.63 -0.08
C GLU A 217 -10.30 -30.69 -0.45
N VAL A 218 -9.87 -31.64 -1.25
CA VAL A 218 -10.70 -32.75 -1.71
C VAL A 218 -10.05 -34.05 -1.30
N LYS A 219 -10.82 -34.92 -0.60
CA LYS A 219 -10.46 -36.30 -0.35
C LYS A 219 -11.36 -37.22 -1.18
N GLY A 220 -10.75 -38.10 -1.91
CA GLY A 220 -11.38 -39.12 -2.73
C GLY A 220 -10.94 -40.52 -2.32
N LYS A 221 -10.75 -41.39 -3.33
CA LYS A 221 -10.28 -42.74 -3.13
C LYS A 221 -9.37 -43.16 -4.28
N ALA A 222 -8.17 -43.64 -3.96
CA ALA A 222 -7.23 -44.16 -4.95
C ALA A 222 -7.73 -45.47 -5.60
N ALA A 223 -7.45 -45.63 -6.88
CA ALA A 223 -7.65 -46.86 -7.63
C ALA A 223 -6.70 -46.91 -8.83
N HIS A 224 -6.50 -48.12 -9.39
CA HIS A 224 -5.75 -48.24 -10.64
C HIS A 224 -6.61 -47.70 -11.80
N ALA A 225 -6.12 -46.66 -12.49
CA ALA A 225 -6.91 -45.93 -13.48
C ALA A 225 -7.41 -46.75 -14.68
N GLY A 226 -6.69 -47.83 -15.05
CA GLY A 226 -7.06 -48.69 -16.17
C GLY A 226 -7.66 -50.02 -15.78
N VAL A 227 -7.50 -50.51 -14.53
CA VAL A 227 -7.97 -51.82 -14.09
C VAL A 227 -9.30 -51.76 -13.34
N ALA A 228 -9.46 -50.78 -12.49
CA ALA A 228 -10.64 -50.68 -11.62
C ALA A 228 -11.01 -49.17 -11.38
N PRO A 229 -11.22 -48.38 -12.43
CA PRO A 229 -11.50 -46.94 -12.29
C PRO A 229 -12.78 -46.65 -11.50
N GLU A 230 -13.77 -47.56 -11.57
CA GLU A 230 -15.06 -47.44 -10.86
C GLU A 230 -14.93 -47.54 -9.34
N GLN A 231 -13.84 -48.12 -8.84
CA GLN A 231 -13.56 -48.20 -7.40
C GLN A 231 -12.93 -46.92 -6.84
N GLY A 232 -12.42 -46.06 -7.71
CA GLY A 232 -11.84 -44.78 -7.35
C GLY A 232 -12.88 -43.68 -7.13
N ARG A 233 -12.45 -42.63 -6.45
CA ARG A 233 -13.14 -41.34 -6.35
C ARG A 233 -12.11 -40.28 -6.69
N ASN A 234 -12.18 -39.76 -7.91
CA ASN A 234 -11.13 -38.92 -8.48
C ASN A 234 -11.14 -37.50 -7.86
N ALA A 235 -10.25 -37.25 -6.90
CA ALA A 235 -10.12 -35.97 -6.23
C ALA A 235 -9.70 -34.85 -7.19
N ALA A 236 -8.93 -35.13 -8.25
CA ALA A 236 -8.54 -34.11 -9.22
C ALA A 236 -9.72 -33.60 -10.05
N MET A 237 -10.61 -34.50 -10.48
CA MET A 237 -11.82 -34.14 -11.23
C MET A 237 -12.79 -33.36 -10.36
N GLU A 238 -12.95 -33.75 -9.09
CA GLU A 238 -13.76 -33.01 -8.14
C GLU A 238 -13.18 -31.63 -7.87
N ALA A 239 -11.87 -31.50 -7.65
CA ALA A 239 -11.22 -30.19 -7.47
C ALA A 239 -11.39 -29.29 -8.70
N ALA A 240 -11.29 -29.82 -9.91
CA ALA A 240 -11.55 -29.05 -11.14
C ALA A 240 -12.99 -28.52 -11.19
N HIS A 241 -13.99 -29.36 -10.82
CA HIS A 241 -15.38 -28.92 -10.72
C HIS A 241 -15.54 -27.80 -9.68
N GLN A 242 -14.97 -27.96 -8.50
CA GLN A 242 -15.02 -26.96 -7.43
C GLN A 242 -14.40 -25.62 -7.89
N ILE A 243 -13.25 -25.64 -8.55
CA ILE A 243 -12.60 -24.43 -9.10
C ILE A 243 -13.52 -23.70 -10.07
N LEU A 244 -14.18 -24.42 -10.98
CA LEU A 244 -15.06 -23.81 -12.00
C LEU A 244 -16.30 -23.14 -11.40
N GLN A 245 -16.84 -23.69 -10.32
CA GLN A 245 -18.01 -23.09 -9.66
C GLN A 245 -17.61 -22.01 -8.64
N LEU A 246 -16.58 -22.23 -7.81
CA LEU A 246 -16.16 -21.30 -6.79
C LEU A 246 -15.46 -20.06 -7.38
N GLY A 247 -14.79 -20.21 -8.52
CA GLY A 247 -14.21 -19.06 -9.24
C GLY A 247 -15.24 -18.02 -9.72
N LYS A 248 -16.53 -18.37 -9.75
CA LYS A 248 -17.63 -17.45 -10.10
C LYS A 248 -18.14 -16.61 -8.92
N LEU A 249 -17.61 -16.82 -7.73
CA LEU A 249 -18.04 -16.08 -6.52
C LEU A 249 -17.51 -14.66 -6.46
N GLY A 250 -16.60 -14.26 -7.37
CA GLY A 250 -16.20 -12.87 -7.55
C GLY A 250 -17.38 -11.97 -7.93
N ASP A 251 -17.31 -10.68 -7.62
CA ASP A 251 -18.33 -9.68 -7.91
C ASP A 251 -17.63 -8.36 -8.30
N GLU A 252 -17.64 -8.04 -9.60
CA GLU A 252 -16.97 -6.85 -10.12
C GLU A 252 -17.60 -5.55 -9.57
N ALA A 253 -18.95 -5.53 -9.42
CA ALA A 253 -19.64 -4.36 -8.89
C ALA A 253 -19.24 -4.04 -7.43
N LYS A 254 -18.86 -5.08 -6.67
CA LYS A 254 -18.36 -4.97 -5.31
C LYS A 254 -16.83 -4.97 -5.24
N LYS A 255 -16.17 -4.89 -6.39
CA LYS A 255 -14.69 -4.96 -6.50
C LYS A 255 -14.11 -6.22 -5.85
N THR A 256 -14.86 -7.34 -5.82
CA THR A 256 -14.41 -8.61 -5.27
C THR A 256 -13.89 -9.53 -6.36
N THR A 257 -12.67 -10.03 -6.19
CA THR A 257 -12.05 -10.98 -7.12
C THR A 257 -11.67 -12.27 -6.40
N ILE A 258 -11.77 -13.40 -7.12
CA ILE A 258 -11.32 -14.71 -6.67
C ILE A 258 -10.61 -15.41 -7.84
N ASN A 259 -9.34 -15.74 -7.65
CA ASN A 259 -8.50 -16.31 -8.71
C ASN A 259 -7.78 -17.55 -8.17
N PHE A 260 -8.11 -18.74 -8.68
CA PHE A 260 -7.39 -19.96 -8.35
C PHE A 260 -6.02 -19.95 -9.03
N THR A 261 -4.97 -19.95 -8.22
CA THR A 261 -3.58 -19.77 -8.68
C THR A 261 -2.68 -20.98 -8.35
N VAL A 262 -3.11 -21.83 -7.42
CA VAL A 262 -2.38 -23.05 -7.04
C VAL A 262 -3.32 -24.24 -7.10
N ILE A 263 -2.89 -25.31 -7.81
CA ILE A 263 -3.61 -26.59 -7.90
C ILE A 263 -2.59 -27.72 -7.75
N LYS A 264 -2.89 -28.67 -6.88
CA LYS A 264 -2.09 -29.87 -6.65
C LYS A 264 -3.00 -31.09 -6.61
N ALA A 265 -2.75 -32.11 -7.44
CA ALA A 265 -3.50 -33.34 -7.46
C ALA A 265 -2.72 -34.45 -8.16
N GLY A 266 -2.57 -35.61 -7.50
CA GLY A 266 -1.92 -36.81 -8.06
C GLY A 266 -0.44 -36.61 -8.41
N ASP A 267 0.25 -37.72 -8.64
CA ASP A 267 1.67 -37.78 -9.02
C ASP A 267 1.96 -38.85 -10.09
N ARG A 268 0.98 -39.69 -10.43
CA ARG A 268 1.10 -40.77 -11.39
C ARG A 268 -0.12 -40.90 -12.30
N THR A 269 0.12 -41.04 -13.60
CA THR A 269 -0.94 -41.11 -14.61
C THR A 269 -1.83 -42.33 -14.55
N ASN A 270 -1.35 -43.45 -13.98
CA ASN A 270 -2.06 -44.70 -13.86
C ASN A 270 -2.77 -44.91 -12.50
N VAL A 271 -2.81 -43.86 -11.65
CA VAL A 271 -3.49 -43.89 -10.34
C VAL A 271 -4.55 -42.79 -10.30
N ILE A 272 -5.78 -43.13 -9.96
CA ILE A 272 -6.80 -42.12 -9.62
C ILE A 272 -6.39 -41.47 -8.31
N PRO A 273 -6.21 -40.13 -8.27
CA PRO A 273 -5.76 -39.45 -7.06
C PRO A 273 -6.86 -39.41 -6.00
N ASP A 274 -6.47 -39.69 -4.78
CA ASP A 274 -7.33 -39.64 -3.58
C ASP A 274 -7.24 -38.31 -2.83
N GLN A 275 -6.36 -37.42 -3.26
CA GLN A 275 -6.23 -36.08 -2.67
C GLN A 275 -6.01 -35.02 -3.75
N ALA A 276 -6.64 -33.87 -3.54
CA ALA A 276 -6.36 -32.64 -4.30
C ALA A 276 -6.51 -31.42 -3.42
N THR A 277 -5.74 -30.37 -3.73
CA THR A 277 -5.82 -29.06 -3.07
C THR A 277 -5.80 -27.98 -4.13
N ALA A 278 -6.69 -26.99 -3.99
CA ALA A 278 -6.66 -25.77 -4.79
C ALA A 278 -6.66 -24.54 -3.87
N LYS A 279 -5.91 -23.50 -4.25
CA LYS A 279 -5.89 -22.24 -3.52
C LYS A 279 -6.18 -21.07 -4.47
N ALA A 280 -6.99 -20.13 -3.99
CA ALA A 280 -7.32 -18.92 -4.71
C ALA A 280 -6.89 -17.68 -3.92
N ASP A 281 -6.33 -16.68 -4.62
CA ASP A 281 -6.23 -15.30 -4.14
C ASP A 281 -7.61 -14.67 -4.16
N VAL A 282 -8.03 -14.11 -3.03
CA VAL A 282 -9.31 -13.40 -2.86
C VAL A 282 -9.00 -11.97 -2.48
N ARG A 283 -9.56 -11.03 -3.23
CA ARG A 283 -9.44 -9.59 -2.94
C ARG A 283 -10.83 -8.96 -2.84
N ALA A 284 -11.05 -8.16 -1.82
CA ALA A 284 -12.32 -7.46 -1.61
C ALA A 284 -12.09 -6.04 -1.07
N ALA A 285 -12.92 -5.08 -1.54
CA ALA A 285 -12.84 -3.69 -1.07
C ALA A 285 -13.58 -3.47 0.26
N GLU A 286 -14.53 -4.35 0.60
CA GLU A 286 -15.38 -4.24 1.79
C GLU A 286 -15.21 -5.49 2.68
N PRO A 287 -15.17 -5.34 4.03
CA PRO A 287 -14.99 -6.46 4.95
C PRO A 287 -16.08 -7.54 4.83
N GLU A 288 -17.33 -7.11 4.57
CA GLU A 288 -18.50 -7.99 4.46
C GLU A 288 -18.42 -8.97 3.29
N GLU A 289 -17.64 -8.63 2.27
CA GLU A 289 -17.43 -9.51 1.12
C GLU A 289 -16.60 -10.76 1.50
N PHE A 290 -15.68 -10.65 2.42
CA PHE A 290 -14.98 -11.84 2.94
C PHE A 290 -15.95 -12.77 3.70
N ASP A 291 -16.89 -12.20 4.47
CA ASP A 291 -17.93 -12.99 5.15
C ASP A 291 -18.86 -13.67 4.14
N ARG A 292 -19.22 -12.98 3.06
CA ARG A 292 -20.02 -13.55 1.97
C ARG A 292 -19.28 -14.69 1.26
N ILE A 293 -18.02 -14.47 0.87
CA ILE A 293 -17.20 -15.48 0.20
C ILE A 293 -17.04 -16.72 1.08
N GLU A 294 -16.75 -16.56 2.36
CA GLU A 294 -16.60 -17.69 3.29
C GLU A 294 -17.87 -18.56 3.38
N LYS A 295 -19.04 -17.91 3.50
CA LYS A 295 -20.34 -18.59 3.49
C LYS A 295 -20.63 -19.28 2.15
N ASP A 296 -20.35 -18.59 1.04
CA ASP A 296 -20.59 -19.09 -0.30
C ASP A 296 -19.66 -20.25 -0.66
N LEU A 297 -18.39 -20.21 -0.25
CA LEU A 297 -17.45 -21.34 -0.37
C LEU A 297 -18.04 -22.60 0.27
N ALA A 298 -18.50 -22.50 1.52
CA ALA A 298 -19.07 -23.62 2.24
C ALA A 298 -20.39 -24.15 1.61
N ARG A 299 -21.24 -23.24 1.11
CA ARG A 299 -22.52 -23.58 0.48
C ARG A 299 -22.34 -24.20 -0.91
N VAL A 300 -21.58 -23.56 -1.77
CA VAL A 300 -21.43 -23.95 -3.18
C VAL A 300 -20.63 -25.25 -3.31
N SER A 301 -19.65 -25.49 -2.44
CA SER A 301 -18.86 -26.73 -2.43
C SER A 301 -19.64 -27.99 -2.10
N GLN A 302 -20.91 -27.87 -1.68
CA GLN A 302 -21.78 -29.05 -1.48
C GLN A 302 -22.26 -29.65 -2.81
N ASP A 303 -22.22 -28.90 -3.91
CA ASP A 303 -22.46 -29.44 -5.25
C ASP A 303 -21.21 -30.18 -5.73
N LYS A 304 -21.28 -31.50 -5.78
CA LYS A 304 -20.16 -32.39 -6.08
C LYS A 304 -20.33 -33.07 -7.43
N LEU A 305 -19.29 -33.10 -8.23
CA LEU A 305 -19.22 -33.85 -9.47
C LEU A 305 -19.00 -35.36 -9.19
N ILE A 306 -18.14 -35.68 -8.23
CA ILE A 306 -17.79 -37.06 -7.88
C ILE A 306 -18.46 -37.40 -6.56
N PRO A 307 -19.48 -38.30 -6.57
CA PRO A 307 -20.12 -38.80 -5.34
C PRO A 307 -19.11 -39.42 -4.37
N ASP A 308 -19.41 -39.35 -3.08
CA ASP A 308 -18.58 -39.93 -2.00
C ASP A 308 -17.18 -39.33 -1.86
N THR A 309 -16.92 -38.15 -2.46
CA THR A 309 -15.77 -37.32 -2.10
C THR A 309 -16.08 -36.48 -0.87
N GLU A 310 -15.07 -36.17 -0.08
CA GLU A 310 -15.14 -35.17 0.98
C GLU A 310 -14.51 -33.88 0.46
N VAL A 311 -15.29 -32.78 0.45
CA VAL A 311 -14.81 -31.45 0.05
C VAL A 311 -14.86 -30.54 1.27
N THR A 312 -13.74 -29.93 1.62
CA THR A 312 -13.64 -28.92 2.67
C THR A 312 -13.13 -27.60 2.08
N THR A 313 -13.71 -26.51 2.56
CA THR A 313 -13.33 -25.17 2.15
C THR A 313 -13.03 -24.30 3.36
N SER A 314 -12.05 -23.41 3.22
CA SER A 314 -11.75 -22.41 4.24
C SER A 314 -11.31 -21.10 3.59
N LEU A 315 -11.46 -19.99 4.32
CA LEU A 315 -10.96 -18.68 3.94
C LEU A 315 -9.95 -18.21 4.97
N GLN A 316 -8.68 -18.19 4.60
CA GLN A 316 -7.60 -17.68 5.42
C GLN A 316 -7.47 -16.17 5.15
N ARG A 317 -7.90 -15.35 6.10
CA ARG A 317 -7.89 -13.88 5.97
C ARG A 317 -6.48 -13.36 6.18
N GLY A 318 -6.03 -12.48 5.29
CA GLY A 318 -4.81 -11.69 5.38
C GLY A 318 -5.13 -10.26 5.83
N LEU A 319 -4.53 -9.26 5.17
CA LEU A 319 -4.77 -7.86 5.48
C LEU A 319 -6.24 -7.47 5.24
N PRO A 320 -6.87 -6.70 6.16
CA PRO A 320 -8.22 -6.19 5.95
C PRO A 320 -8.26 -5.19 4.78
N PRO A 321 -9.43 -4.86 4.22
CA PRO A 321 -9.55 -3.74 3.31
C PRO A 321 -9.40 -2.40 4.04
N MET A 322 -9.00 -1.38 3.29
CA MET A 322 -9.07 0.04 3.69
C MET A 322 -10.22 0.68 2.91
N PRO A 323 -11.43 0.75 3.42
CA PRO A 323 -12.54 1.39 2.72
C PRO A 323 -12.36 2.90 2.69
N GLN A 324 -12.89 3.54 1.64
CA GLN A 324 -13.00 4.99 1.56
C GLN A 324 -14.00 5.49 2.60
N THR A 325 -13.65 6.53 3.34
CA THR A 325 -14.45 7.09 4.43
C THR A 325 -14.56 8.61 4.29
N LYS A 326 -15.50 9.24 5.01
CA LYS A 326 -15.58 10.70 5.08
C LYS A 326 -14.29 11.34 5.59
N GLU A 327 -13.58 10.65 6.49
CA GLU A 327 -12.31 11.14 7.01
C GLU A 327 -11.19 11.04 5.97
N SER A 328 -11.11 9.93 5.21
CA SER A 328 -10.16 9.85 4.10
C SER A 328 -10.46 10.87 3.01
N ASP A 329 -11.74 11.15 2.72
CA ASP A 329 -12.14 12.23 1.78
C ASP A 329 -11.69 13.60 2.28
N ARG A 330 -11.85 13.88 3.58
CA ARG A 330 -11.39 15.12 4.22
C ARG A 330 -9.86 15.28 4.12
N LEU A 331 -9.13 14.22 4.43
CA LEU A 331 -7.67 14.21 4.31
C LEU A 331 -7.23 14.40 2.86
N MET A 332 -7.92 13.76 1.92
CA MET A 332 -7.65 13.89 0.49
C MET A 332 -7.89 15.31 0.00
N ALA A 333 -9.02 15.94 0.38
CA ALA A 333 -9.31 17.32 0.03
C ALA A 333 -8.25 18.30 0.59
N MET A 334 -7.76 18.07 1.81
CA MET A 334 -6.65 18.81 2.40
C MET A 334 -5.37 18.64 1.56
N ALA A 335 -5.01 17.42 1.21
CA ALA A 335 -3.84 17.11 0.40
C ALA A 335 -3.92 17.77 -0.99
N GLN A 336 -5.09 17.74 -1.63
CA GLN A 336 -5.34 18.40 -2.92
C GLN A 336 -5.18 19.92 -2.82
N GLY A 337 -5.67 20.53 -1.74
CA GLY A 337 -5.49 21.96 -1.48
C GLY A 337 -4.02 22.33 -1.37
N ILE A 338 -3.26 21.57 -0.58
CA ILE A 338 -1.81 21.75 -0.39
C ILE A 338 -1.05 21.56 -1.71
N TYR A 339 -1.40 20.56 -2.50
CA TYR A 339 -0.72 20.33 -3.78
C TYR A 339 -1.03 21.42 -4.80
N GLY A 340 -2.25 21.98 -4.72
CA GLY A 340 -2.65 23.16 -5.48
C GLY A 340 -1.84 24.41 -5.15
N GLU A 341 -1.32 24.56 -3.91
CA GLU A 341 -0.42 25.68 -3.52
C GLU A 341 0.82 25.76 -4.43
N ILE A 342 1.32 24.63 -4.91
CA ILE A 342 2.49 24.56 -5.81
C ILE A 342 2.11 24.36 -7.29
N GLY A 343 0.84 24.64 -7.64
CA GLY A 343 0.34 24.58 -9.01
C GLY A 343 0.21 23.15 -9.57
N ARG A 344 0.21 22.14 -8.69
CA ARG A 344 0.06 20.72 -9.09
C ARG A 344 -1.35 20.19 -8.77
N LYS A 345 -1.77 19.19 -9.53
CA LYS A 345 -3.02 18.45 -9.30
C LYS A 345 -2.69 17.12 -8.63
N LEU A 346 -3.40 16.79 -7.56
CA LEU A 346 -3.30 15.51 -6.88
C LEU A 346 -4.54 14.67 -7.22
N THR A 347 -4.33 13.45 -7.74
CA THR A 347 -5.43 12.54 -8.08
C THR A 347 -5.80 11.65 -6.91
N GLU A 348 -7.07 11.25 -6.86
CA GLU A 348 -7.61 10.28 -5.93
C GLU A 348 -7.67 8.92 -6.61
N GLU A 349 -7.10 7.89 -5.97
CA GLU A 349 -7.02 6.57 -6.55
C GLU A 349 -7.35 5.48 -5.54
N GLY A 350 -7.63 4.29 -6.06
CA GLY A 350 -7.78 3.08 -5.27
C GLY A 350 -6.75 2.04 -5.64
N SER A 351 -6.54 1.05 -4.78
CA SER A 351 -5.59 -0.03 -5.01
C SER A 351 -6.22 -1.41 -4.88
N GLY A 352 -5.87 -2.30 -5.82
CA GLY A 352 -6.15 -3.73 -5.70
C GLY A 352 -5.22 -4.47 -4.74
N GLY A 353 -4.07 -3.85 -4.37
CA GLY A 353 -3.12 -4.38 -3.39
C GLY A 353 -3.46 -3.92 -1.96
N ALA A 354 -3.30 -4.81 -1.00
CA ALA A 354 -3.35 -4.48 0.42
C ALA A 354 -2.03 -3.84 0.85
N ALA A 355 -2.01 -3.16 2.00
CA ALA A 355 -0.83 -2.59 2.63
C ALA A 355 -1.10 -2.34 4.12
N ASP A 356 -0.08 -1.96 4.88
CA ASP A 356 -0.16 -1.64 6.31
C ASP A 356 -1.18 -0.54 6.65
N ALA A 357 -1.44 0.38 5.71
CA ALA A 357 -2.51 1.36 5.81
C ALA A 357 -3.87 0.73 6.15
N SER A 358 -4.12 -0.50 5.65
CA SER A 358 -5.33 -1.26 5.93
C SER A 358 -5.46 -1.67 7.40
N LEU A 359 -4.35 -1.96 8.06
CA LEU A 359 -4.33 -2.30 9.51
C LEU A 359 -4.65 -1.08 10.36
N SER A 360 -4.12 0.08 9.98
CA SER A 360 -4.42 1.36 10.62
C SER A 360 -5.89 1.75 10.46
N ALA A 361 -6.40 1.73 9.23
CA ALA A 361 -7.80 2.02 8.94
C ALA A 361 -8.75 1.03 9.63
N GLY A 362 -8.37 -0.25 9.69
CA GLY A 362 -9.14 -1.32 10.32
C GLY A 362 -9.37 -1.16 11.84
N VAL A 363 -8.57 -0.33 12.53
CA VAL A 363 -8.82 0.02 13.94
C VAL A 363 -9.53 1.37 14.10
N GLY A 364 -9.99 1.97 13.00
CA GLY A 364 -10.78 3.21 13.00
C GLY A 364 -9.94 4.49 12.98
N THR A 365 -8.62 4.41 12.82
CA THR A 365 -7.77 5.59 12.70
C THR A 365 -7.91 6.18 11.30
N PRO A 366 -8.26 7.47 11.15
CA PRO A 366 -8.27 8.15 9.86
C PRO A 366 -6.94 7.95 9.13
N THR A 367 -6.97 7.34 7.95
CA THR A 367 -5.78 6.95 7.22
C THR A 367 -5.85 7.42 5.78
N LEU A 368 -4.75 7.98 5.27
CA LEU A 368 -4.55 8.27 3.85
C LEU A 368 -3.20 7.71 3.43
N ASP A 369 -3.11 7.19 2.23
CA ASP A 369 -1.97 6.39 1.80
C ASP A 369 -1.39 6.87 0.46
N GLY A 370 -0.16 6.42 0.12
CA GLY A 370 0.52 6.79 -1.11
C GLY A 370 1.30 8.09 -1.03
N PHE A 371 1.79 8.48 0.15
CA PHE A 371 2.56 9.73 0.34
C PHE A 371 4.02 9.63 -0.13
N GLY A 372 4.52 8.43 -0.44
CA GLY A 372 5.86 8.21 -1.00
C GLY A 372 6.05 8.86 -2.36
N ILE A 373 7.26 8.76 -2.88
CA ILE A 373 7.60 9.28 -4.21
C ILE A 373 6.86 8.51 -5.30
N VAL A 374 6.63 9.17 -6.45
CA VAL A 374 5.89 8.61 -7.58
C VAL A 374 6.83 7.80 -8.46
N GLY A 375 6.33 6.72 -9.04
CA GLY A 375 7.09 5.91 -9.99
C GLY A 375 6.25 4.79 -10.59
N GLY A 376 6.89 3.68 -10.90
CA GLY A 376 6.24 2.52 -11.48
C GLY A 376 7.13 1.29 -11.50
N GLY A 377 6.58 0.18 -12.04
CA GLY A 377 7.30 -1.08 -12.11
C GLY A 377 7.49 -1.78 -10.76
N ILE A 378 6.63 -1.50 -9.77
CA ILE A 378 6.66 -2.13 -8.45
C ILE A 378 6.76 -3.65 -8.59
N HIS A 379 7.62 -4.29 -7.76
CA HIS A 379 7.85 -5.73 -7.73
C HIS A 379 8.47 -6.30 -9.02
N THR A 380 9.00 -5.45 -9.90
CA THR A 380 9.70 -5.89 -11.12
C THR A 380 11.14 -5.36 -11.18
N PRO A 381 12.00 -5.97 -12.03
CA PRO A 381 13.34 -5.45 -12.25
C PRO A 381 13.39 -4.02 -12.84
N GLU A 382 12.29 -3.56 -13.41
CA GLU A 382 12.15 -2.25 -14.07
C GLU A 382 11.60 -1.18 -13.10
N GLU A 383 11.58 -1.45 -11.80
CA GLU A 383 11.13 -0.49 -10.78
C GLU A 383 11.89 0.82 -10.89
N TYR A 384 11.15 1.94 -10.88
CA TYR A 384 11.71 3.28 -10.96
C TYR A 384 10.92 4.29 -10.12
N ALA A 385 11.59 5.36 -9.72
CA ALA A 385 11.00 6.55 -9.13
C ALA A 385 11.20 7.76 -10.03
N GLU A 386 10.19 8.60 -10.22
CA GLU A 386 10.28 9.88 -10.92
C GLU A 386 11.03 10.89 -10.04
N VAL A 387 12.23 11.30 -10.45
CA VAL A 387 13.10 12.23 -9.69
C VAL A 387 12.42 13.57 -9.43
N GLU A 388 11.54 14.00 -10.32
CA GLU A 388 10.78 15.24 -10.16
C GLU A 388 9.69 15.17 -9.11
N SER A 389 9.25 13.96 -8.69
CA SER A 389 8.26 13.78 -7.64
C SER A 389 8.82 14.01 -6.23
N VAL A 390 10.13 13.93 -6.04
CA VAL A 390 10.76 14.02 -4.71
C VAL A 390 10.42 15.34 -4.00
N THR A 391 10.63 16.47 -4.65
CA THR A 391 10.34 17.81 -4.06
C THR A 391 8.86 17.97 -3.71
N PRO A 392 7.88 17.77 -4.63
CA PRO A 392 6.48 17.98 -4.32
C PRO A 392 5.96 16.98 -3.27
N ARG A 393 6.48 15.75 -3.19
CA ARG A 393 6.06 14.76 -2.17
C ARG A 393 6.58 15.13 -0.78
N ILE A 394 7.83 15.59 -0.65
CA ILE A 394 8.37 16.13 0.60
C ILE A 394 7.58 17.37 1.02
N TYR A 395 7.27 18.28 0.09
CA TYR A 395 6.43 19.46 0.35
C TYR A 395 5.05 19.04 0.88
N LEU A 396 4.35 18.15 0.16
CA LEU A 396 3.03 17.67 0.53
C LEU A 396 3.02 17.09 1.95
N LEU A 397 3.94 16.19 2.25
CA LEU A 397 3.99 15.53 3.55
C LEU A 397 4.29 16.51 4.68
N SER A 398 5.25 17.44 4.47
CA SER A 398 5.56 18.49 5.45
C SER A 398 4.33 19.36 5.74
N ARG A 399 3.64 19.80 4.70
CA ARG A 399 2.44 20.63 4.81
C ARG A 399 1.25 19.89 5.43
N MET A 400 1.05 18.61 5.09
CA MET A 400 0.03 17.78 5.71
C MET A 400 0.24 17.70 7.23
N ILE A 401 1.45 17.44 7.69
CA ILE A 401 1.76 17.41 9.12
C ILE A 401 1.45 18.77 9.78
N MET A 402 1.83 19.88 9.15
CA MET A 402 1.57 21.23 9.66
C MET A 402 0.07 21.56 9.73
N GLU A 403 -0.72 21.16 8.74
CA GLU A 403 -2.17 21.40 8.74
C GLU A 403 -2.92 20.50 9.72
N LEU A 404 -2.53 19.22 9.84
CA LEU A 404 -3.08 18.30 10.80
C LEU A 404 -2.79 18.72 12.26
N ALA A 405 -1.64 19.31 12.50
CA ALA A 405 -1.26 19.83 13.81
C ALA A 405 -2.16 20.96 14.32
N LYS A 406 -2.88 21.67 13.43
CA LYS A 406 -3.81 22.76 13.81
C LYS A 406 -5.18 22.26 14.33
N GLN A 407 -5.47 20.96 14.20
CA GLN A 407 -6.74 20.34 14.60
C GLN A 407 -6.64 19.82 16.05
#